data_356fbc266b8704390eccd77656287c18
#
_entry.id   356fbc266b8704390eccd77656287c18
#
_cell.length_a   1.000
_cell.length_b   1.000
_cell.length_c   1.000
_cell.angle_alpha   90.00
_cell.angle_beta   90.00
_cell.angle_gamma   90.00
#
_symmetry.space_group_name_H-M   'P 1'
#
loop_
_entity.id
_entity.type
_entity.pdbx_description
1 polymer ?
#
loop_
_entity_poly.entity_id
_entity_poly.type
_entity_poly.pdbx_seq_one_letter_code
_entity_poly.pdbx_strand_id
1 'polypeptide(L)'
;YQVTKTGDKGMPDYTVAKDFKVVWNHRQDAKASPNSTFSASVNFSTSSYERSNINNLYNSQLLTQNTKTSSISYSRSFPDIGLTLSGTTNIAQTMRDSSIAVTLPDLNITLSRLFPFKRKKAAGAERWYEKISVSYTGRLTNSIRTKDDRLFKTGISGWENAMNHNIPVSATFTLFKYLQVNPSVNYTERWYTRKINQTYNEETGRLEQNLNDTINGFYRVSNYSASLSLSTKLYGMYKPLFMKKKEIQIRHVVTPQVGISGAPAFSKYWEEYTDNNGNTQYYSPYTGQPFGVPSREGSGTVSFSIANNLEMKYYD
;
A
#
# COMPACT_ATOMS: atom_id res chain seq x y z
N TYR A 1 23.49 -1.74 27.20
CA TYR A 1 23.15 -0.61 28.04
C TYR A 1 24.45 0.04 28.54
N GLN A 2 24.54 1.35 28.45
CA GLN A 2 25.68 2.14 28.85
C GLN A 2 25.20 3.33 29.68
N VAL A 3 25.90 3.68 30.75
CA VAL A 3 25.68 4.89 31.53
C VAL A 3 26.95 5.71 31.48
N THR A 4 26.87 6.90 30.90
CA THR A 4 27.98 7.84 30.85
C THR A 4 27.68 8.98 31.81
N LYS A 5 28.60 9.24 32.73
CA LYS A 5 28.54 10.35 33.68
C LYS A 5 29.64 11.36 33.32
N THR A 6 29.26 12.59 33.13
CA THR A 6 30.19 13.68 32.81
C THR A 6 30.06 14.78 33.88
N GLY A 7 31.18 15.30 34.34
CA GLY A 7 31.25 16.29 35.43
C GLY A 7 31.18 15.62 36.83
N ASP A 8 31.36 16.42 37.83
CA ASP A 8 31.34 16.00 39.24
C ASP A 8 29.93 16.12 39.83
N LYS A 9 29.50 15.11 40.58
CA LYS A 9 28.18 15.09 41.21
C LYS A 9 27.97 16.28 42.12
N GLY A 10 26.98 17.12 41.82
CA GLY A 10 26.66 18.34 42.53
C GLY A 10 27.13 19.64 41.81
N MET A 11 27.89 19.54 40.74
CA MET A 11 28.28 20.67 39.91
C MET A 11 27.27 20.89 38.76
N PRO A 12 27.15 22.15 38.25
CA PRO A 12 26.20 22.46 37.16
C PRO A 12 26.44 21.72 35.85
N ASP A 13 27.63 21.19 35.63
CA ASP A 13 28.05 20.46 34.45
C ASP A 13 27.83 18.92 34.59
N TYR A 14 27.31 18.47 35.75
CA TYR A 14 27.02 17.06 35.94
C TYR A 14 25.87 16.58 35.07
N THR A 15 26.18 15.68 34.15
CA THR A 15 25.19 15.04 33.26
C THR A 15 25.29 13.51 33.35
N VAL A 16 24.14 12.84 33.23
CA VAL A 16 24.03 11.41 33.18
C VAL A 16 23.31 11.02 31.89
N ALA A 17 24.04 10.48 30.93
CA ALA A 17 23.46 9.90 29.73
C ALA A 17 23.27 8.40 29.93
N LYS A 18 22.08 7.91 29.59
CA LYS A 18 21.73 6.49 29.62
C LYS A 18 21.46 6.04 28.19
N ASP A 19 22.35 5.25 27.66
CA ASP A 19 22.31 4.78 26.30
C ASP A 19 22.06 3.29 26.24
N PHE A 20 21.31 2.84 25.25
CA PHE A 20 21.07 1.44 25.01
C PHE A 20 21.01 1.12 23.53
N LYS A 21 21.31 -0.13 23.22
CA LYS A 21 21.17 -0.73 21.89
C LYS A 21 20.56 -2.11 22.04
N VAL A 22 19.59 -2.41 21.20
CA VAL A 22 18.96 -3.72 21.08
C VAL A 22 19.12 -4.19 19.63
N VAL A 23 19.71 -5.35 19.44
CA VAL A 23 19.79 -6.04 18.15
C VAL A 23 19.17 -7.41 18.35
N TRP A 24 18.13 -7.70 17.58
CA TRP A 24 17.44 -8.97 17.63
C TRP A 24 17.01 -9.38 16.23
N ASN A 25 17.44 -10.55 15.80
CA ASN A 25 17.04 -11.14 14.53
C ASN A 25 16.40 -12.50 14.80
N HIS A 26 15.19 -12.67 14.31
CA HIS A 26 14.46 -13.93 14.41
C HIS A 26 13.71 -14.19 13.11
N ARG A 27 13.71 -15.43 12.69
CA ARG A 27 12.89 -15.92 11.57
C ARG A 27 12.34 -17.29 11.93
N GLN A 28 11.02 -17.39 11.89
CA GLN A 28 10.34 -18.67 12.11
C GLN A 28 10.62 -19.62 10.94
N ASP A 29 10.92 -20.88 11.24
CA ASP A 29 11.02 -21.94 10.23
C ASP A 29 9.63 -22.20 9.63
N ALA A 30 9.56 -22.29 8.29
CA ALA A 30 8.32 -22.57 7.58
C ALA A 30 7.67 -23.92 7.98
N LYS A 31 8.47 -24.87 8.45
CA LYS A 31 7.99 -26.17 8.96
C LYS A 31 7.29 -26.09 10.31
N ALA A 32 7.58 -25.05 11.11
CA ALA A 32 6.99 -24.88 12.43
C ALA A 32 5.49 -24.59 12.38
N SER A 33 5.07 -23.85 11.34
CA SER A 33 3.64 -23.58 11.09
C SER A 33 3.43 -23.26 9.60
N PRO A 34 2.76 -24.11 8.84
CA PRO A 34 2.56 -23.90 7.40
C PRO A 34 1.67 -22.70 7.09
N ASN A 35 0.82 -22.28 8.02
CA ASN A 35 -0.16 -21.21 7.84
C ASN A 35 0.21 -19.90 8.56
N SER A 36 1.36 -19.83 9.22
CA SER A 36 1.82 -18.61 9.87
C SER A 36 3.30 -18.36 9.64
N THR A 37 3.69 -17.10 9.56
CA THR A 37 5.08 -16.69 9.48
C THR A 37 5.34 -15.57 10.49
N PHE A 38 6.45 -15.66 11.19
CA PHE A 38 6.94 -14.61 12.07
C PHE A 38 8.38 -14.29 11.74
N SER A 39 8.67 -13.00 11.60
CA SER A 39 10.04 -12.53 11.45
C SER A 39 10.25 -11.23 12.21
N ALA A 40 11.44 -11.06 12.75
CA ALA A 40 11.85 -9.85 13.43
C ALA A 40 13.30 -9.53 13.04
N SER A 41 13.53 -8.26 12.73
CA SER A 41 14.85 -7.69 12.51
C SER A 41 14.87 -6.34 13.22
N VAL A 42 15.36 -6.34 14.44
CA VAL A 42 15.38 -5.17 15.32
C VAL A 42 16.82 -4.66 15.44
N ASN A 43 17.03 -3.41 15.11
CA ASN A 43 18.26 -2.68 15.35
C ASN A 43 17.91 -1.29 15.88
N PHE A 44 17.67 -1.21 17.17
CA PHE A 44 17.22 -0.01 17.85
C PHE A 44 18.28 0.47 18.83
N SER A 45 18.57 1.77 18.86
CA SER A 45 19.47 2.36 19.85
C SER A 45 19.09 3.79 20.14
N THR A 46 19.54 4.31 21.29
CA THR A 46 19.50 5.76 21.53
C THR A 46 20.42 6.48 20.54
N SER A 47 20.07 7.71 20.17
CA SER A 47 20.80 8.48 19.15
C SER A 47 22.25 8.80 19.53
N SER A 48 22.55 8.80 20.82
CA SER A 48 23.89 9.04 21.37
C SER A 48 24.73 7.77 21.52
N TYR A 49 24.12 6.58 21.52
CA TYR A 49 24.80 5.31 21.83
C TYR A 49 26.08 5.07 21.03
N GLU A 50 26.02 5.24 19.72
CA GLU A 50 27.17 4.96 18.86
C GLU A 50 28.29 6.00 19.02
N ARG A 51 27.93 7.24 19.38
CA ARG A 51 28.88 8.33 19.58
C ARG A 51 29.53 8.30 20.97
N SER A 52 28.80 7.83 21.98
CA SER A 52 29.31 7.72 23.35
C SER A 52 30.08 6.41 23.62
N ASN A 53 30.00 5.43 22.72
CA ASN A 53 30.65 4.14 22.90
C ASN A 53 32.08 4.15 22.36
N ILE A 54 33.06 4.10 23.26
CA ILE A 54 34.50 4.13 22.95
C ILE A 54 34.91 3.02 21.97
N ASN A 55 34.29 1.84 22.04
CA ASN A 55 34.58 0.73 21.14
C ASN A 55 34.21 1.02 19.68
N ASN A 56 33.31 1.96 19.44
CA ASN A 56 32.88 2.35 18.10
C ASN A 56 33.73 3.47 17.47
N LEU A 57 34.60 4.13 18.24
CA LEU A 57 35.44 5.25 17.74
C LEU A 57 36.33 4.84 16.57
N TYR A 58 36.72 3.58 16.48
CA TYR A 58 37.53 3.04 15.37
C TYR A 58 36.69 2.43 14.23
N ASN A 59 35.36 2.43 14.33
CA ASN A 59 34.49 1.90 13.31
C ASN A 59 33.73 3.04 12.59
N SER A 60 34.32 3.54 11.52
CA SER A 60 33.75 4.64 10.73
C SER A 60 32.36 4.32 10.15
N GLN A 61 32.06 3.05 9.85
CA GLN A 61 30.75 2.64 9.34
C GLN A 61 29.64 2.83 10.38
N LEU A 62 29.90 2.50 11.65
CA LEU A 62 28.93 2.71 12.72
C LEU A 62 28.74 4.19 13.05
N LEU A 63 29.81 4.98 13.02
CA LEU A 63 29.76 6.42 13.26
C LEU A 63 29.04 7.19 12.15
N THR A 64 29.14 6.70 10.93
CA THR A 64 28.51 7.32 9.75
C THR A 64 27.10 6.80 9.46
N GLN A 65 26.68 5.72 10.12
CA GLN A 65 25.34 5.17 9.94
C GLN A 65 24.27 6.19 10.42
N ASN A 66 23.64 6.84 9.46
CA ASN A 66 22.65 7.87 9.73
C ASN A 66 21.25 7.31 10.02
N THR A 67 20.93 6.13 9.48
CA THR A 67 19.59 5.54 9.60
C THR A 67 19.66 4.12 10.14
N LYS A 68 18.83 3.80 11.12
CA LYS A 68 18.60 2.44 11.62
C LYS A 68 17.14 2.07 11.40
N THR A 69 16.92 0.86 10.93
CA THR A 69 15.58 0.33 10.68
C THR A 69 15.34 -0.93 11.49
N SER A 70 14.14 -1.04 12.03
CA SER A 70 13.66 -2.22 12.73
C SER A 70 12.32 -2.61 12.18
N SER A 71 12.09 -3.90 11.98
CA SER A 71 10.81 -4.42 11.53
C SER A 71 10.45 -5.71 12.24
N ILE A 72 9.19 -5.85 12.58
CA ILE A 72 8.60 -7.07 13.10
C ILE A 72 7.38 -7.36 12.25
N SER A 73 7.27 -8.56 11.72
CA SER A 73 6.13 -8.95 10.90
C SER A 73 5.57 -10.30 11.36
N TYR A 74 4.26 -10.38 11.35
CA TYR A 74 3.51 -11.60 11.57
C TYR A 74 2.43 -11.73 10.50
N SER A 75 2.32 -12.91 9.91
CA SER A 75 1.26 -13.19 8.95
C SER A 75 0.63 -14.54 9.28
N ARG A 76 -0.68 -14.61 9.12
CA ARG A 76 -1.45 -15.85 9.27
C ARG A 76 -2.47 -16.00 8.16
N SER A 77 -2.46 -17.14 7.51
CA SER A 77 -3.40 -17.53 6.49
C SER A 77 -4.42 -18.52 7.05
N PHE A 78 -5.67 -18.37 6.62
CA PHE A 78 -6.80 -19.26 6.92
C PHE A 78 -7.33 -19.80 5.58
N PRO A 79 -6.74 -20.89 5.04
CA PRO A 79 -7.04 -21.39 3.70
C PRO A 79 -8.50 -21.75 3.49
N ASP A 80 -9.17 -22.27 4.51
CA ASP A 80 -10.57 -22.73 4.44
C ASP A 80 -11.55 -21.61 4.07
N ILE A 81 -11.26 -20.39 4.48
CA ILE A 81 -12.10 -19.21 4.20
C ILE A 81 -11.41 -18.21 3.26
N GLY A 82 -10.19 -18.53 2.81
CA GLY A 82 -9.41 -17.67 1.94
C GLY A 82 -8.99 -16.34 2.56
N LEU A 83 -8.87 -16.27 3.91
CA LEU A 83 -8.48 -15.07 4.64
C LEU A 83 -7.00 -15.11 4.98
N THR A 84 -6.32 -14.00 4.75
CA THR A 84 -4.95 -13.76 5.22
C THR A 84 -4.90 -12.47 6.01
N LEU A 85 -4.33 -12.55 7.21
CA LEU A 85 -4.07 -11.42 8.08
C LEU A 85 -2.56 -11.25 8.20
N SER A 86 -2.06 -10.04 7.99
CA SER A 86 -0.66 -9.72 8.24
C SER A 86 -0.52 -8.40 8.99
N GLY A 87 0.36 -8.39 9.96
CA GLY A 87 0.68 -7.20 10.74
C GLY A 87 2.18 -6.94 10.68
N THR A 88 2.55 -5.69 10.47
CA THR A 88 3.94 -5.25 10.44
C THR A 88 4.12 -4.05 11.35
N THR A 89 5.22 -4.05 12.08
CA THR A 89 5.70 -2.87 12.81
C THR A 89 6.99 -2.43 12.17
N ASN A 90 7.12 -1.16 11.83
CA ASN A 90 8.33 -0.58 11.30
C ASN A 90 8.77 0.60 12.15
N ILE A 91 10.05 0.66 12.46
CA ILE A 91 10.69 1.77 13.16
C ILE A 91 11.90 2.19 12.34
N ALA A 92 11.93 3.44 11.94
CA ALA A 92 13.08 4.05 11.28
C ALA A 92 13.60 5.21 12.13
N GLN A 93 14.84 5.10 12.58
CA GLN A 93 15.52 6.13 13.35
C GLN A 93 16.55 6.85 12.47
N THR A 94 16.54 8.18 12.49
CA THR A 94 17.57 9.00 11.87
C THR A 94 18.45 9.58 12.98
N MET A 95 19.71 9.14 13.02
CA MET A 95 20.64 9.47 14.09
C MET A 95 21.09 10.93 14.06
N ARG A 96 21.11 11.56 12.87
CA ARG A 96 21.61 12.92 12.67
C ARG A 96 20.78 13.96 13.39
N ASP A 97 19.47 13.84 13.32
CA ASP A 97 18.50 14.80 13.87
C ASP A 97 17.66 14.22 15.01
N SER A 98 18.00 13.00 15.46
CA SER A 98 17.28 12.25 16.50
C SER A 98 15.79 12.11 16.20
N SER A 99 15.44 11.97 14.92
CA SER A 99 14.06 11.74 14.52
C SER A 99 13.74 10.24 14.42
N ILE A 100 12.52 9.91 14.76
CA ILE A 100 11.99 8.55 14.70
C ILE A 100 10.67 8.53 13.96
N ALA A 101 10.55 7.63 12.99
CA ALA A 101 9.31 7.30 12.33
C ALA A 101 8.87 5.90 12.76
N VAL A 102 7.68 5.79 13.30
CA VAL A 102 7.10 4.52 13.76
C VAL A 102 5.80 4.29 13.03
N THR A 103 5.64 3.06 12.51
CA THR A 103 4.37 2.55 12.00
C THR A 103 3.99 1.35 12.84
N LEU A 104 2.89 1.46 13.61
CA LEU A 104 2.47 0.43 14.57
C LEU A 104 0.98 0.55 14.89
N PRO A 105 0.14 -0.42 14.49
CA PRO A 105 0.42 -1.45 13.51
C PRO A 105 0.22 -0.97 12.06
N ASP A 106 0.80 -1.69 11.11
CA ASP A 106 0.37 -1.73 9.72
C ASP A 106 -0.27 -3.09 9.49
N LEU A 107 -1.60 -3.15 9.52
CA LEU A 107 -2.37 -4.38 9.38
C LEU A 107 -2.92 -4.49 7.97
N ASN A 108 -2.72 -5.65 7.35
CA ASN A 108 -3.34 -5.97 6.07
C ASN A 108 -4.28 -7.17 6.26
N ILE A 109 -5.49 -7.03 5.76
CA ILE A 109 -6.54 -8.03 5.75
C ILE A 109 -6.85 -8.33 4.29
N THR A 110 -6.62 -9.55 3.85
CA THR A 110 -6.92 -9.95 2.47
C THR A 110 -7.86 -11.14 2.49
N LEU A 111 -9.03 -10.95 1.89
CA LEU A 111 -9.98 -12.00 1.63
C LEU A 111 -9.92 -12.34 0.15
N SER A 112 -9.56 -13.57 -0.14
CA SER A 112 -9.46 -14.09 -1.51
C SER A 112 -10.81 -14.01 -2.22
N ARG A 113 -10.76 -14.16 -3.53
CA ARG A 113 -11.96 -14.15 -4.37
C ARG A 113 -13.01 -15.15 -3.87
N LEU A 114 -14.16 -14.64 -3.48
CA LEU A 114 -15.35 -15.39 -3.13
C LEU A 114 -16.37 -15.31 -4.26
N PHE A 115 -17.16 -16.36 -4.41
CA PHE A 115 -18.30 -16.41 -5.32
C PHE A 115 -19.60 -16.52 -4.51
N PRO A 116 -20.14 -15.41 -4.01
CA PRO A 116 -21.23 -15.42 -3.02
C PRO A 116 -22.53 -16.03 -3.58
N PHE A 117 -22.71 -16.01 -4.89
CA PHE A 117 -23.90 -16.52 -5.56
C PHE A 117 -23.72 -17.93 -6.15
N LYS A 118 -22.55 -18.56 -5.91
CA LYS A 118 -22.30 -19.91 -6.43
C LYS A 118 -23.09 -20.95 -5.65
N ARG A 119 -23.82 -21.78 -6.37
CA ARG A 119 -24.59 -22.89 -5.78
C ARG A 119 -23.67 -23.92 -5.13
N LYS A 120 -24.01 -24.39 -3.93
CA LYS A 120 -23.26 -25.46 -3.24
C LYS A 120 -23.31 -26.81 -3.97
N LYS A 121 -24.44 -27.09 -4.64
CA LYS A 121 -24.62 -28.30 -5.47
C LYS A 121 -25.00 -27.83 -6.87
N ALA A 122 -24.02 -27.77 -7.75
CA ALA A 122 -24.21 -27.35 -9.14
C ALA A 122 -24.76 -28.53 -9.94
N ALA A 123 -25.99 -28.39 -10.45
CA ALA A 123 -26.56 -29.25 -11.47
C ALA A 123 -26.69 -28.42 -12.77
N GLY A 124 -26.07 -28.89 -13.86
CA GLY A 124 -26.07 -28.20 -15.15
C GLY A 124 -25.03 -27.06 -15.27
N ALA A 125 -25.17 -26.23 -16.31
CA ALA A 125 -24.26 -25.14 -16.61
C ALA A 125 -24.30 -24.04 -15.55
N GLU A 126 -23.16 -23.41 -15.31
CA GLU A 126 -23.07 -22.25 -14.41
C GLU A 126 -23.92 -21.09 -14.93
N ARG A 127 -24.72 -20.49 -14.05
CA ARG A 127 -25.54 -19.33 -14.34
C ARG A 127 -24.67 -18.07 -14.32
N TRP A 128 -25.10 -17.02 -15.01
CA TRP A 128 -24.34 -15.78 -15.13
C TRP A 128 -23.97 -15.14 -13.77
N TYR A 129 -24.86 -15.16 -12.79
CA TYR A 129 -24.62 -14.60 -11.45
C TYR A 129 -23.64 -15.42 -10.60
N GLU A 130 -23.50 -16.73 -10.89
CA GLU A 130 -22.54 -17.59 -10.20
C GLU A 130 -21.08 -17.25 -10.53
N LYS A 131 -20.87 -16.51 -11.61
CA LYS A 131 -19.57 -16.02 -12.06
C LYS A 131 -19.18 -14.69 -11.43
N ILE A 132 -20.08 -14.09 -10.63
CA ILE A 132 -19.77 -12.85 -9.89
C ILE A 132 -18.88 -13.21 -8.72
N SER A 133 -17.75 -12.56 -8.68
CA SER A 133 -16.77 -12.71 -7.61
C SER A 133 -16.55 -11.41 -6.88
N VAL A 134 -16.34 -11.52 -5.59
CA VAL A 134 -16.04 -10.41 -4.68
C VAL A 134 -14.76 -10.76 -3.93
N SER A 135 -13.87 -9.82 -3.79
CA SER A 135 -12.74 -9.93 -2.88
C SER A 135 -12.66 -8.69 -1.98
N TYR A 136 -11.86 -8.75 -0.96
CA TYR A 136 -11.69 -7.63 -0.04
C TYR A 136 -10.23 -7.49 0.34
N THR A 137 -9.76 -6.25 0.36
CA THR A 137 -8.45 -5.90 0.92
C THR A 137 -8.63 -4.72 1.87
N GLY A 138 -8.29 -4.92 3.14
CA GLY A 138 -8.27 -3.87 4.15
C GLY A 138 -6.82 -3.57 4.56
N ARG A 139 -6.48 -2.30 4.74
CA ARG A 139 -5.21 -1.88 5.34
C ARG A 139 -5.46 -0.82 6.40
N LEU A 140 -5.07 -1.15 7.63
CA LEU A 140 -5.04 -0.20 8.73
C LEU A 140 -3.59 0.22 8.93
N THR A 141 -3.32 1.50 8.90
CA THR A 141 -2.00 2.05 9.24
C THR A 141 -2.13 3.06 10.37
N ASN A 142 -1.18 2.98 11.28
CA ASN A 142 -1.05 3.90 12.39
C ASN A 142 0.41 4.32 12.46
N SER A 143 0.72 5.57 12.19
CA SER A 143 2.09 6.05 12.07
C SER A 143 2.30 7.38 12.78
N ILE A 144 3.55 7.59 13.22
CA ILE A 144 4.01 8.85 13.80
C ILE A 144 5.43 9.13 13.35
N ARG A 145 5.70 10.41 13.11
CA ARG A 145 7.06 10.93 12.95
C ARG A 145 7.30 11.99 14.00
N THR A 146 8.28 11.77 14.85
CA THR A 146 8.60 12.66 15.99
C THR A 146 10.07 12.58 16.34
N LYS A 147 10.48 13.30 17.38
CA LYS A 147 11.79 13.15 18.02
C LYS A 147 11.77 11.95 18.96
N ASP A 148 12.91 11.28 19.15
CA ASP A 148 13.04 10.10 20.00
C ASP A 148 12.63 10.38 21.47
N ASP A 149 12.91 11.57 22.00
CA ASP A 149 12.54 12.01 23.34
C ASP A 149 11.04 12.26 23.54
N ARG A 150 10.29 12.43 22.46
CA ARG A 150 8.85 12.73 22.46
C ARG A 150 7.95 11.55 22.14
N LEU A 151 8.51 10.45 21.63
CA LEU A 151 7.72 9.31 21.16
C LEU A 151 6.71 8.79 22.19
N PHE A 152 7.15 8.66 23.46
CA PHE A 152 6.28 8.18 24.53
C PHE A 152 5.48 9.28 25.25
N LYS A 153 5.70 10.53 24.88
CA LYS A 153 4.96 11.68 25.42
C LYS A 153 3.84 12.14 24.50
N THR A 154 3.86 11.69 23.25
CA THR A 154 2.86 12.04 22.25
C THR A 154 1.62 11.20 22.45
N GLY A 155 0.47 11.84 22.71
CA GLY A 155 -0.82 11.15 22.81
C GLY A 155 -1.30 10.55 21.46
N ILE A 156 -2.35 9.75 21.50
CA ILE A 156 -2.93 9.07 20.32
C ILE A 156 -3.33 10.07 19.23
N SER A 157 -3.73 11.29 19.60
CA SER A 157 -4.07 12.37 18.67
C SER A 157 -2.91 12.83 17.78
N GLY A 158 -1.66 12.61 18.20
CA GLY A 158 -0.48 12.92 17.40
C GLY A 158 -0.15 11.84 16.35
N TRP A 159 -0.83 10.70 16.38
CA TRP A 159 -0.64 9.62 15.41
C TRP A 159 -1.55 9.79 14.20
N GLU A 160 -1.05 9.39 13.05
CA GLU A 160 -1.81 9.32 11.80
C GLU A 160 -2.48 7.97 11.70
N ASN A 161 -3.78 7.95 12.02
CA ASN A 161 -4.57 6.73 11.96
C ASN A 161 -5.44 6.75 10.71
N ALA A 162 -5.32 5.73 9.89
CA ALA A 162 -6.13 5.60 8.70
C ALA A 162 -6.41 4.14 8.38
N MET A 163 -7.58 3.87 7.81
CA MET A 163 -7.95 2.56 7.30
C MET A 163 -8.47 2.68 5.87
N ASN A 164 -7.98 1.82 4.99
CA ASN A 164 -8.44 1.72 3.61
C ASN A 164 -9.13 0.38 3.40
N HIS A 165 -10.30 0.43 2.77
CA HIS A 165 -11.07 -0.73 2.34
C HIS A 165 -11.16 -0.72 0.83
N ASN A 166 -10.83 -1.83 0.19
CA ASN A 166 -10.96 -2.01 -1.24
C ASN A 166 -11.76 -3.27 -1.53
N ILE A 167 -12.87 -3.12 -2.25
CA ILE A 167 -13.84 -4.18 -2.53
C ILE A 167 -14.03 -4.26 -4.05
N PRO A 168 -13.17 -4.99 -4.77
CA PRO A 168 -13.39 -5.25 -6.18
C PRO A 168 -14.47 -6.34 -6.34
N VAL A 169 -15.44 -6.03 -7.20
CA VAL A 169 -16.48 -6.95 -7.68
C VAL A 169 -16.25 -7.15 -9.16
N SER A 170 -16.11 -8.38 -9.60
CA SER A 170 -15.87 -8.69 -11.01
C SER A 170 -16.62 -9.94 -11.46
N ALA A 171 -16.89 -10.02 -12.75
CA ALA A 171 -17.46 -11.21 -13.35
C ALA A 171 -16.76 -11.52 -14.68
N THR A 172 -16.79 -12.78 -15.11
CA THR A 172 -16.26 -13.20 -16.39
C THR A 172 -17.32 -13.95 -17.15
N PHE A 173 -17.69 -13.43 -18.31
CA PHE A 173 -18.67 -14.05 -19.19
C PHE A 173 -18.04 -14.42 -20.52
N THR A 174 -18.51 -15.48 -21.14
CA THR A 174 -18.19 -15.79 -22.54
C THR A 174 -19.46 -15.66 -23.35
N LEU A 175 -19.50 -14.67 -24.22
CA LEU A 175 -20.60 -14.45 -25.16
C LEU A 175 -20.25 -15.07 -26.51
N PHE A 176 -21.26 -15.62 -27.19
CA PHE A 176 -21.12 -16.23 -28.52
C PHE A 176 -19.99 -17.27 -28.63
N LYS A 177 -19.60 -17.91 -27.51
CA LYS A 177 -18.50 -18.88 -27.36
C LYS A 177 -17.07 -18.31 -27.53
N TYR A 178 -16.92 -17.10 -28.05
CA TYR A 178 -15.60 -16.56 -28.43
C TYR A 178 -15.26 -15.24 -27.75
N LEU A 179 -16.26 -14.41 -27.42
CA LEU A 179 -16.05 -13.10 -26.82
C LEU A 179 -16.05 -13.21 -25.29
N GLN A 180 -14.92 -12.94 -24.69
CA GLN A 180 -14.81 -12.80 -23.24
C GLN A 180 -15.16 -11.37 -22.83
N VAL A 181 -16.06 -11.25 -21.87
CA VAL A 181 -16.55 -9.99 -21.31
C VAL A 181 -16.30 -9.98 -19.81
N ASN A 182 -15.49 -9.03 -19.34
CA ASN A 182 -15.07 -8.92 -17.96
C ASN A 182 -15.48 -7.56 -17.39
N PRO A 183 -16.72 -7.39 -16.93
CA PRO A 183 -17.10 -6.22 -16.16
C PRO A 183 -16.47 -6.27 -14.78
N SER A 184 -16.08 -5.10 -14.27
CA SER A 184 -15.65 -4.96 -12.88
C SER A 184 -16.04 -3.61 -12.31
N VAL A 185 -16.32 -3.59 -11.03
CA VAL A 185 -16.56 -2.37 -10.23
C VAL A 185 -15.64 -2.45 -9.03
N ASN A 186 -14.88 -1.42 -8.81
CA ASN A 186 -14.04 -1.28 -7.65
C ASN A 186 -14.59 -0.23 -6.72
N TYR A 187 -14.89 -0.58 -5.49
CA TYR A 187 -15.28 0.33 -4.43
C TYR A 187 -14.14 0.47 -3.44
N THR A 188 -13.76 1.71 -3.16
CA THR A 188 -12.73 2.03 -2.16
C THR A 188 -13.32 2.99 -1.13
N GLU A 189 -13.10 2.68 0.14
CA GLU A 189 -13.48 3.53 1.25
C GLU A 189 -12.27 3.74 2.17
N ARG A 190 -12.05 4.97 2.58
CA ARG A 190 -10.96 5.38 3.45
C ARG A 190 -11.54 6.01 4.70
N TRP A 191 -11.04 5.59 5.84
CA TRP A 191 -11.39 6.15 7.14
C TRP A 191 -10.20 6.91 7.69
N TYR A 192 -10.43 8.16 8.07
CA TYR A 192 -9.44 9.03 8.67
C TYR A 192 -9.91 9.50 10.02
N THR A 193 -8.98 9.69 10.95
CA THR A 193 -9.26 10.21 12.29
C THR A 193 -9.07 11.70 12.40
N ARG A 194 -8.64 12.35 11.32
CA ARG A 194 -8.45 13.79 11.24
C ARG A 194 -8.58 14.30 9.81
N LYS A 195 -8.91 15.55 9.66
CA LYS A 195 -8.78 16.34 8.44
C LYS A 195 -7.91 17.56 8.72
N ILE A 196 -7.25 18.06 7.68
CA ILE A 196 -6.35 19.19 7.78
C ILE A 196 -6.86 20.28 6.85
N ASN A 197 -7.41 21.33 7.42
CA ASN A 197 -7.79 22.49 6.67
C ASN A 197 -6.52 23.30 6.32
N GLN A 198 -6.57 24.01 5.21
CA GLN A 198 -5.49 24.90 4.77
C GLN A 198 -6.08 26.26 4.45
N THR A 199 -5.34 27.29 4.79
CA THR A 199 -5.71 28.67 4.48
C THR A 199 -4.73 29.22 3.46
N TYR A 200 -5.25 29.89 2.44
CA TYR A 200 -4.41 30.54 1.47
C TYR A 200 -3.81 31.83 2.08
N ASN A 201 -2.49 31.91 2.04
CA ASN A 201 -1.76 33.10 2.48
C ASN A 201 -1.43 33.97 1.27
N GLU A 202 -2.04 35.16 1.17
CA GLU A 202 -1.86 36.09 0.05
C GLU A 202 -0.41 36.62 -0.02
N GLU A 203 0.29 36.75 1.12
CA GLU A 203 1.65 37.28 1.16
C GLU A 203 2.67 36.25 0.59
N THR A 204 2.48 34.99 0.94
CA THR A 204 3.38 33.90 0.47
C THR A 204 2.92 33.26 -0.83
N GLY A 205 1.67 33.51 -1.26
CA GLY A 205 1.07 32.90 -2.45
C GLY A 205 0.89 31.39 -2.32
N ARG A 206 0.77 30.84 -1.11
CA ARG A 206 0.72 29.40 -0.84
C ARG A 206 -0.39 29.04 0.13
N LEU A 207 -0.83 27.78 0.02
CA LEU A 207 -1.65 27.16 1.04
C LEU A 207 -0.77 26.84 2.26
N GLU A 208 -1.17 27.35 3.41
CA GLU A 208 -0.49 27.13 4.67
C GLU A 208 -1.40 26.36 5.64
N GLN A 209 -0.78 25.55 6.45
CA GLN A 209 -1.44 24.80 7.50
C GLN A 209 -1.01 25.37 8.85
N ASN A 210 -1.94 25.89 9.62
CA ASN A 210 -1.72 26.28 11.00
C ASN A 210 -1.93 25.08 11.95
N LEU A 211 -1.34 25.16 13.14
CA LEU A 211 -1.45 24.09 14.15
C LEU A 211 -2.91 23.80 14.55
N ASN A 212 -3.79 24.78 14.50
CA ASN A 212 -5.21 24.68 14.86
C ASN A 212 -6.09 24.17 13.71
N ASP A 213 -5.55 24.02 12.51
CA ASP A 213 -6.31 23.61 11.32
C ASP A 213 -6.50 22.08 11.24
N THR A 214 -5.88 21.33 12.15
CA THR A 214 -6.10 19.90 12.29
C THR A 214 -7.34 19.63 13.13
N ILE A 215 -8.39 19.13 12.49
CA ILE A 215 -9.66 18.80 13.14
C ILE A 215 -9.74 17.28 13.32
N ASN A 216 -9.75 16.85 14.57
CA ASN A 216 -9.92 15.42 14.91
C ASN A 216 -11.39 15.02 14.82
N GLY A 217 -11.66 13.84 14.28
CA GLY A 217 -12.99 13.29 14.08
C GLY A 217 -12.93 12.02 13.26
N PHE A 218 -14.08 11.43 12.97
CA PHE A 218 -14.18 10.29 12.08
C PHE A 218 -14.67 10.73 10.71
N TYR A 219 -13.84 10.54 9.69
CA TYR A 219 -14.11 10.98 8.33
C TYR A 219 -14.06 9.81 7.37
N ARG A 220 -15.09 9.71 6.53
CA ARG A 220 -15.21 8.69 5.49
C ARG A 220 -15.03 9.32 4.11
N VAL A 221 -14.08 8.80 3.36
CA VAL A 221 -13.80 9.21 1.98
C VAL A 221 -13.93 8.01 1.08
N SER A 222 -14.96 7.99 0.23
CA SER A 222 -15.27 6.85 -0.64
C SER A 222 -15.27 7.24 -2.10
N ASN A 223 -14.85 6.31 -2.94
CA ASN A 223 -14.96 6.41 -4.39
C ASN A 223 -15.22 5.04 -5.01
N TYR A 224 -15.68 5.07 -6.24
CA TYR A 224 -15.84 3.87 -7.06
C TYR A 224 -15.43 4.14 -8.49
N SER A 225 -15.07 3.07 -9.18
CA SER A 225 -14.80 3.06 -10.60
C SER A 225 -15.38 1.81 -11.22
N ALA A 226 -15.78 1.91 -12.48
CA ALA A 226 -16.27 0.77 -13.25
C ALA A 226 -15.40 0.56 -14.47
N SER A 227 -15.19 -0.70 -14.84
CA SER A 227 -14.50 -1.06 -16.08
C SER A 227 -15.16 -2.24 -16.77
N LEU A 228 -15.01 -2.26 -18.09
CA LEU A 228 -15.46 -3.34 -18.96
C LEU A 228 -14.31 -3.70 -19.89
N SER A 229 -13.89 -4.94 -19.87
CA SER A 229 -12.88 -5.47 -20.80
C SER A 229 -13.50 -6.52 -21.69
N LEU A 230 -13.29 -6.36 -23.00
CA LEU A 230 -13.75 -7.25 -24.05
C LEU A 230 -12.51 -7.85 -24.72
N SER A 231 -12.44 -9.16 -24.84
CA SER A 231 -11.33 -9.81 -25.53
C SER A 231 -11.79 -11.07 -26.27
N THR A 232 -11.09 -11.38 -27.36
CA THR A 232 -11.30 -12.63 -28.10
C THR A 232 -9.97 -13.22 -28.53
N LYS A 233 -9.94 -14.53 -28.81
CA LYS A 233 -8.75 -15.21 -29.31
C LYS A 233 -8.98 -15.66 -30.73
N LEU A 234 -8.13 -15.20 -31.65
CA LEU A 234 -8.11 -15.61 -33.05
C LEU A 234 -6.93 -16.56 -33.24
N TYR A 235 -7.18 -17.71 -33.88
CA TYR A 235 -6.17 -18.72 -34.10
C TYR A 235 -5.86 -18.82 -35.58
N GLY A 236 -4.58 -18.69 -35.95
CA GLY A 236 -4.05 -18.98 -37.27
C GLY A 236 -3.11 -20.18 -37.20
N MET A 237 -3.18 -21.06 -38.15
CA MET A 237 -2.27 -22.19 -38.35
C MET A 237 -1.59 -22.04 -39.68
N TYR A 238 -0.27 -21.95 -39.70
CA TYR A 238 0.53 -21.76 -40.92
C TYR A 238 1.52 -22.90 -41.11
N LYS A 239 1.64 -23.34 -42.35
CA LYS A 239 2.70 -24.27 -42.79
C LYS A 239 3.63 -23.50 -43.73
N PRO A 240 4.93 -23.33 -43.41
CA PRO A 240 5.86 -22.63 -44.30
C PRO A 240 6.00 -23.37 -45.65
N LEU A 241 5.82 -22.64 -46.73
CA LEU A 241 5.85 -23.21 -48.11
C LEU A 241 7.26 -23.64 -48.58
N PHE A 242 8.29 -23.10 -47.93
CA PHE A 242 9.70 -23.28 -48.39
C PHE A 242 10.42 -24.47 -47.75
N MET A 243 9.81 -25.16 -46.78
CA MET A 243 10.45 -26.29 -46.08
C MET A 243 9.76 -27.62 -46.39
N LYS A 244 9.94 -28.11 -47.59
CA LYS A 244 9.29 -29.34 -48.10
C LYS A 244 9.71 -30.63 -47.37
N LYS A 245 10.80 -30.64 -46.58
CA LYS A 245 11.34 -31.83 -45.93
C LYS A 245 11.13 -31.95 -44.42
N LYS A 246 10.58 -30.91 -43.77
CA LYS A 246 10.37 -30.89 -42.32
C LYS A 246 8.97 -30.41 -42.03
N GLU A 247 8.21 -31.16 -41.23
CA GLU A 247 6.86 -30.74 -40.83
C GLU A 247 6.93 -29.66 -39.72
N ILE A 248 7.00 -28.40 -40.14
CA ILE A 248 6.91 -27.25 -39.26
C ILE A 248 5.47 -26.76 -39.29
N GLN A 249 4.88 -26.61 -38.11
CA GLN A 249 3.59 -25.97 -37.94
C GLN A 249 3.76 -24.75 -37.04
N ILE A 250 3.31 -23.60 -37.51
CA ILE A 250 3.30 -22.35 -36.75
C ILE A 250 1.86 -22.06 -36.35
N ARG A 251 1.64 -21.99 -35.05
CA ARG A 251 0.38 -21.55 -34.46
C ARG A 251 0.52 -20.08 -34.07
N HIS A 252 -0.32 -19.24 -34.63
CA HIS A 252 -0.41 -17.83 -34.28
C HIS A 252 -1.70 -17.58 -33.50
N VAL A 253 -1.60 -17.06 -32.29
CA VAL A 253 -2.74 -16.66 -31.47
C VAL A 253 -2.71 -15.15 -31.34
N VAL A 254 -3.73 -14.51 -31.90
CA VAL A 254 -3.94 -13.06 -31.80
C VAL A 254 -5.06 -12.81 -30.80
N THR A 255 -4.80 -12.00 -29.79
CA THR A 255 -5.78 -11.67 -28.75
C THR A 255 -6.00 -10.16 -28.76
N PRO A 256 -6.95 -9.64 -29.57
CA PRO A 256 -7.39 -8.26 -29.46
C PRO A 256 -8.19 -8.07 -28.17
N GLN A 257 -7.99 -6.93 -27.52
CA GLN A 257 -8.68 -6.53 -26.31
C GLN A 257 -9.06 -5.06 -26.39
N VAL A 258 -10.28 -4.77 -26.00
CA VAL A 258 -10.79 -3.40 -25.80
C VAL A 258 -11.17 -3.25 -24.34
N GLY A 259 -10.69 -2.19 -23.69
CA GLY A 259 -11.02 -1.84 -22.33
C GLY A 259 -11.69 -0.46 -22.28
N ILE A 260 -12.73 -0.35 -21.50
CA ILE A 260 -13.40 0.92 -21.18
C ILE A 260 -13.43 1.01 -19.66
N SER A 261 -12.98 2.13 -19.11
CA SER A 261 -13.05 2.37 -17.67
C SER A 261 -13.43 3.81 -17.38
N GLY A 262 -14.06 4.03 -16.24
CA GLY A 262 -14.44 5.36 -15.82
C GLY A 262 -14.71 5.44 -14.32
N ALA A 263 -14.55 6.64 -13.80
CA ALA A 263 -14.88 7.02 -12.44
C ALA A 263 -15.60 8.36 -12.45
N PRO A 264 -16.64 8.56 -11.65
CA PRO A 264 -17.29 9.86 -11.54
C PRO A 264 -16.42 10.88 -10.81
N ALA A 265 -16.82 12.13 -10.82
CA ALA A 265 -16.22 13.21 -10.07
C ALA A 265 -16.52 13.05 -8.57
N PHE A 266 -15.50 13.29 -7.72
CA PHE A 266 -15.63 13.27 -6.26
C PHE A 266 -15.34 14.64 -5.66
N SER A 267 -15.88 15.70 -6.25
CA SER A 267 -15.69 17.10 -5.86
C SER A 267 -16.04 17.40 -4.39
N LYS A 268 -16.95 16.64 -3.78
CA LYS A 268 -17.36 16.78 -2.37
C LYS A 268 -16.24 16.65 -1.32
N TYR A 269 -15.08 16.13 -1.72
CA TYR A 269 -13.90 16.00 -0.86
C TYR A 269 -12.87 17.09 -1.10
N TRP A 270 -13.22 18.08 -1.92
CA TRP A 270 -12.36 19.18 -2.32
C TRP A 270 -13.00 20.50 -1.93
N GLU A 271 -12.19 21.41 -1.44
CA GLU A 271 -12.56 22.78 -1.09
C GLU A 271 -11.92 23.72 -2.10
N GLU A 272 -12.56 24.87 -2.34
CA GLU A 272 -12.08 25.89 -3.27
C GLU A 272 -11.46 27.07 -2.53
N TYR A 273 -10.48 27.71 -3.15
CA TYR A 273 -9.92 28.98 -2.71
C TYR A 273 -9.56 29.82 -3.95
N THR A 274 -9.43 31.14 -3.73
CA THR A 274 -9.03 32.06 -4.79
C THR A 274 -7.56 32.43 -4.59
N ASP A 275 -6.74 32.29 -5.63
CA ASP A 275 -5.34 32.70 -5.62
C ASP A 275 -5.17 34.23 -5.84
N ASN A 276 -3.94 34.76 -5.70
CA ASN A 276 -3.63 36.17 -5.89
C ASN A 276 -3.93 36.70 -7.30
N ASN A 277 -4.12 35.81 -8.27
CA ASN A 277 -4.45 36.18 -9.64
C ASN A 277 -5.96 36.17 -9.91
N GLY A 278 -6.78 35.92 -8.89
CA GLY A 278 -8.23 35.78 -9.00
C GLY A 278 -8.71 34.45 -9.57
N ASN A 279 -7.82 33.45 -9.69
CA ASN A 279 -8.21 32.14 -10.19
C ASN A 279 -8.73 31.25 -9.06
N THR A 280 -9.80 30.52 -9.35
CA THR A 280 -10.31 29.48 -8.44
C THR A 280 -9.40 28.25 -8.49
N GLN A 281 -8.86 27.88 -7.35
CA GLN A 281 -8.04 26.70 -7.15
C GLN A 281 -8.71 25.75 -6.15
N TYR A 282 -8.22 24.53 -6.08
CA TYR A 282 -8.84 23.49 -5.23
C TYR A 282 -7.79 22.77 -4.39
N TYR A 283 -8.15 22.49 -3.15
CA TYR A 283 -7.37 21.63 -2.29
C TYR A 283 -8.29 20.61 -1.60
N SER A 284 -7.72 19.57 -1.03
CA SER A 284 -8.49 18.65 -0.21
C SER A 284 -7.93 18.59 1.22
N PRO A 285 -8.79 18.68 2.24
CA PRO A 285 -8.40 18.50 3.65
C PRO A 285 -7.83 17.11 3.96
N TYR A 286 -7.94 16.18 3.01
CA TYR A 286 -7.41 14.81 3.09
C TYR A 286 -6.11 14.61 2.30
N THR A 287 -5.59 15.65 1.65
CA THR A 287 -4.27 15.63 1.01
C THR A 287 -3.20 15.42 2.08
N GLY A 288 -2.26 14.50 1.83
CA GLY A 288 -1.24 14.14 2.82
C GLY A 288 -1.66 13.05 3.81
N GLN A 289 -2.92 12.63 3.84
CA GLN A 289 -3.34 11.45 4.59
C GLN A 289 -2.79 10.15 3.95
N PRO A 290 -2.58 9.07 4.72
CA PRO A 290 -1.87 7.86 4.26
C PRO A 290 -2.43 7.22 2.99
N PHE A 291 -3.72 7.34 2.71
CA PHE A 291 -4.37 6.74 1.53
C PHE A 291 -4.89 7.77 0.53
N GLY A 292 -4.59 9.06 0.75
CA GLY A 292 -4.96 10.14 -0.16
C GLY A 292 -6.46 10.38 -0.33
N VAL A 293 -6.80 11.07 -1.41
CA VAL A 293 -8.18 11.48 -1.74
C VAL A 293 -8.49 11.11 -3.19
N PRO A 294 -9.73 10.75 -3.54
CA PRO A 294 -10.11 10.52 -4.94
C PRO A 294 -10.03 11.79 -5.77
N SER A 295 -9.89 11.64 -7.08
CA SER A 295 -9.85 12.77 -8.01
C SER A 295 -11.11 13.65 -7.90
N ARG A 296 -10.91 14.96 -7.95
CA ARG A 296 -12.00 15.94 -8.01
C ARG A 296 -12.86 15.76 -9.25
N GLU A 297 -12.21 15.47 -10.35
CA GLU A 297 -12.85 15.35 -11.67
C GLU A 297 -13.10 13.89 -12.02
N GLY A 298 -14.16 13.67 -12.79
CA GLY A 298 -14.43 12.37 -13.37
C GLY A 298 -13.42 12.03 -14.46
N SER A 299 -13.18 10.75 -14.64
CA SER A 299 -12.26 10.24 -15.65
C SER A 299 -12.89 9.12 -16.46
N GLY A 300 -12.54 9.06 -17.74
CA GLY A 300 -12.92 7.99 -18.64
C GLY A 300 -11.72 7.62 -19.52
N THR A 301 -11.49 6.33 -19.71
CA THR A 301 -10.39 5.82 -20.54
C THR A 301 -10.90 4.70 -21.43
N VAL A 302 -10.53 4.76 -22.70
CA VAL A 302 -10.68 3.66 -23.64
C VAL A 302 -9.29 3.16 -24.00
N SER A 303 -9.07 1.88 -23.90
CA SER A 303 -7.80 1.23 -24.24
C SER A 303 -8.01 0.15 -25.29
N PHE A 304 -7.06 0.04 -26.19
CA PHE A 304 -7.01 -1.02 -27.19
C PHE A 304 -5.64 -1.68 -27.17
N SER A 305 -5.61 -2.99 -27.15
CA SER A 305 -4.37 -3.76 -27.21
C SER A 305 -4.54 -5.02 -28.05
N ILE A 306 -3.45 -5.47 -28.65
CA ILE A 306 -3.37 -6.73 -29.38
C ILE A 306 -2.17 -7.50 -28.86
N ALA A 307 -2.43 -8.63 -28.21
CA ALA A 307 -1.38 -9.56 -27.85
C ALA A 307 -1.21 -10.61 -28.97
N ASN A 308 0.04 -10.90 -29.32
CA ASN A 308 0.41 -11.88 -30.32
C ASN A 308 1.27 -12.95 -29.66
N ASN A 309 0.91 -14.22 -29.86
CA ASN A 309 1.72 -15.36 -29.47
C ASN A 309 1.95 -16.27 -30.67
N LEU A 310 3.22 -16.51 -30.98
CA LEU A 310 3.67 -17.39 -32.06
C LEU A 310 4.35 -18.61 -31.44
N GLU A 311 3.79 -19.77 -31.69
CA GLU A 311 4.34 -21.05 -31.26
C GLU A 311 4.73 -21.87 -32.51
N MET A 312 5.93 -22.38 -32.53
CA MET A 312 6.42 -23.25 -33.63
C MET A 312 6.60 -24.65 -33.06
N LYS A 313 5.97 -25.60 -33.70
CA LYS A 313 6.16 -27.02 -33.45
C LYS A 313 6.97 -27.62 -34.60
N TYR A 314 8.01 -28.32 -34.24
CA TYR A 314 8.90 -29.00 -35.14
C TYR A 314 8.73 -30.52 -34.93
N TYR A 315 8.56 -31.28 -36.02
CA TYR A 315 8.55 -32.75 -36.01
C TYR A 315 9.82 -33.23 -36.68
N ASP A 316 10.60 -34.03 -35.96
CA ASP A 316 11.77 -34.74 -36.50
C ASP A 316 11.31 -35.96 -37.29
#